data_a7987adfb72ae8781ca960f28199f4fb
#
_entry.id   a7987adfb72ae8781ca960f28199f4fb
#
_cell.length_a   1.000
_cell.length_b   1.000
_cell.length_c   1.000
_cell.angle_alpha   90.00
_cell.angle_beta   90.00
_cell.angle_gamma   90.00
#
_symmetry.space_group_name_H-M   'P 1'
#
loop_
_entity.id
_entity.type
_entity.pdbx_description
1 polymer ?
#
loop_
_entity_poly.entity_id
_entity_poly.type
_entity_poly.pdbx_seq_one_letter_code
_entity_poly.pdbx_strand_id
1 'polypeptide(L)'
;AFETRKIMYDVGCSSVKAPIVLSSSFRAADNNEKTDVIGIIEGKIITRHLKEIIPINNGDKMPDVVRDLIRIAVIERHGVNGNIATGFVHGFGLKSGAIASTIAHDHHNIVTVGVDYDDIALAVNRLSEIDGGFVIADKGLILKEIPLPIAGLMSLQPFEVIQQELKELRKVAYSLGVTLEEPFLQLSFLALPVIPALKITDRGLIDVNKFEIIS
;
A
#
# COMPACT_ATOMS: atom_id res chain seq x y z
N ALA A 1 9.75 37.58 -20.33
CA ALA A 1 8.54 36.77 -20.56
C ALA A 1 8.98 35.29 -20.55
N PHE A 2 8.48 34.52 -19.63
CA PHE A 2 8.68 33.05 -19.65
C PHE A 2 7.71 32.52 -20.73
N GLU A 3 8.24 31.96 -21.82
CA GLU A 3 7.43 31.16 -22.73
C GLU A 3 6.92 29.95 -22.00
N THR A 4 5.61 29.86 -21.80
CA THR A 4 4.95 28.62 -21.36
C THR A 4 5.12 27.59 -22.48
N ARG A 5 6.14 26.76 -22.39
CA ARG A 5 6.27 25.56 -23.23
C ARG A 5 5.03 24.70 -23.00
N LYS A 6 4.32 24.45 -24.09
CA LYS A 6 3.23 23.46 -24.08
C LYS A 6 3.86 22.11 -23.72
N ILE A 7 3.70 21.67 -22.47
CA ILE A 7 4.17 20.34 -22.04
C ILE A 7 3.32 19.33 -22.81
N MET A 8 3.96 18.45 -23.57
CA MET A 8 3.28 17.31 -24.17
C MET A 8 2.98 16.32 -23.04
N TYR A 9 1.69 16.17 -22.72
CA TYR A 9 1.18 15.42 -21.56
C TYR A 9 1.28 13.89 -21.70
N ASP A 10 1.87 13.36 -22.76
CA ASP A 10 1.95 11.91 -23.01
C ASP A 10 3.17 11.22 -22.38
N VAL A 11 4.10 11.99 -21.83
CA VAL A 11 5.31 11.43 -21.22
C VAL A 11 5.01 10.95 -19.79
N GLY A 12 5.15 9.65 -19.57
CA GLY A 12 4.95 9.03 -18.26
C GLY A 12 3.51 8.62 -17.95
N CYS A 13 2.55 8.88 -18.84
CA CYS A 13 1.19 8.36 -18.75
C CYS A 13 1.12 6.88 -19.11
N SER A 14 0.06 6.17 -18.66
CA SER A 14 -0.14 4.72 -18.86
C SER A 14 1.03 3.88 -18.35
N SER A 15 1.58 4.29 -17.21
CA SER A 15 2.75 3.65 -16.59
C SER A 15 2.37 2.50 -15.64
N VAL A 16 1.10 2.43 -15.22
CA VAL A 16 0.62 1.39 -14.30
C VAL A 16 0.14 0.18 -15.11
N LYS A 17 0.92 -0.90 -15.07
CA LYS A 17 0.68 -2.16 -15.76
C LYS A 17 0.50 -3.31 -14.79
N ALA A 18 -0.07 -3.04 -13.62
CA ALA A 18 -0.34 -4.06 -12.61
C ALA A 18 -1.33 -5.10 -13.15
N PRO A 19 -1.20 -6.37 -12.74
CA PRO A 19 -2.20 -7.38 -13.04
C PRO A 19 -3.53 -7.02 -12.39
N ILE A 20 -4.65 -7.46 -13.00
CA ILE A 20 -5.95 -7.41 -12.32
C ILE A 20 -5.89 -8.38 -11.14
N VAL A 21 -6.21 -7.90 -9.95
CA VAL A 21 -6.20 -8.68 -8.72
C VAL A 21 -7.61 -8.98 -8.24
N LEU A 22 -7.78 -10.15 -7.62
CA LEU A 22 -9.00 -10.58 -6.95
C LEU A 22 -8.74 -10.65 -5.43
N SER A 23 -9.79 -10.68 -4.62
CA SER A 23 -9.66 -10.89 -3.18
C SER A 23 -8.85 -12.15 -2.83
N SER A 24 -8.96 -13.21 -3.65
CA SER A 24 -8.16 -14.43 -3.50
C SER A 24 -6.65 -14.22 -3.68
N SER A 25 -6.22 -13.16 -4.36
CA SER A 25 -4.80 -12.83 -4.54
C SER A 25 -4.11 -12.41 -3.24
N PHE A 26 -4.89 -12.06 -2.21
CA PHE A 26 -4.38 -11.59 -0.92
C PHE A 26 -4.45 -12.63 0.20
N ARG A 27 -4.89 -13.85 -0.13
CA ARG A 27 -4.91 -14.95 0.82
C ARG A 27 -3.49 -15.45 1.10
N ALA A 28 -3.24 -15.84 2.34
CA ALA A 28 -1.98 -16.43 2.75
C ALA A 28 -2.25 -17.75 3.47
N ALA A 29 -2.14 -18.84 2.73
CA ALA A 29 -2.12 -20.18 3.31
C ALA A 29 -0.73 -20.40 3.91
N ASP A 30 -0.63 -20.26 5.22
CA ASP A 30 0.59 -20.54 5.96
C ASP A 30 0.21 -21.30 7.24
N ASN A 31 0.85 -22.46 7.43
CA ASN A 31 0.62 -23.32 8.61
C ASN A 31 1.55 -22.99 9.78
N ASN A 32 2.39 -21.97 9.67
CA ASN A 32 3.28 -21.57 10.74
C ASN A 32 2.47 -20.98 11.91
N GLU A 33 2.76 -21.43 13.12
CA GLU A 33 2.12 -20.93 14.33
C GLU A 33 2.35 -19.42 14.52
N LYS A 34 3.57 -18.96 14.21
CA LYS A 34 3.96 -17.55 14.29
C LYS A 34 4.26 -16.97 12.91
N THR A 35 3.74 -15.80 12.66
CA THR A 35 3.90 -15.05 11.42
C THR A 35 4.83 -13.87 11.64
N ASP A 36 5.69 -13.60 10.68
CA ASP A 36 6.50 -12.37 10.63
C ASP A 36 5.60 -11.17 10.33
N VAL A 37 5.67 -10.14 11.17
CA VAL A 37 4.81 -8.96 11.09
C VAL A 37 5.66 -7.70 11.12
N ILE A 38 5.40 -6.78 10.19
CA ILE A 38 6.05 -5.46 10.15
C ILE A 38 5.43 -4.60 11.28
N GLY A 39 6.21 -4.27 12.30
CA GLY A 39 5.78 -3.36 13.34
C GLY A 39 6.10 -1.91 12.99
N ILE A 40 5.09 -1.07 12.80
CA ILE A 40 5.26 0.36 12.57
C ILE A 40 5.79 1.04 13.83
N ILE A 41 6.66 2.01 13.64
CA ILE A 41 7.05 3.00 14.64
C ILE A 41 6.64 4.35 14.07
N GLU A 42 5.60 4.94 14.62
CA GLU A 42 5.03 6.18 14.12
C GLU A 42 6.08 7.28 13.93
N GLY A 43 6.03 7.96 12.79
CA GLY A 43 6.97 9.01 12.42
C GLY A 43 8.40 8.53 12.15
N LYS A 44 8.64 7.21 12.06
CA LYS A 44 9.95 6.63 11.73
C LYS A 44 9.88 5.82 10.44
N ILE A 45 10.98 5.85 9.70
CA ILE A 45 11.17 4.99 8.50
C ILE A 45 11.65 3.58 8.87
N ILE A 46 12.23 3.42 10.07
CA ILE A 46 12.57 2.11 10.62
C ILE A 46 11.31 1.40 11.13
N THR A 47 11.35 0.07 11.12
CA THR A 47 10.26 -0.77 11.60
C THR A 47 10.76 -1.74 12.68
N ARG A 48 9.84 -2.47 13.29
CA ARG A 48 10.14 -3.63 14.13
C ARG A 48 9.89 -4.90 13.35
N HIS A 49 10.63 -5.95 13.65
CA HIS A 49 10.35 -7.29 13.20
C HIS A 49 9.63 -8.04 14.35
N LEU A 50 8.33 -8.21 14.20
CA LEU A 50 7.47 -8.88 15.20
C LEU A 50 7.19 -10.32 14.77
N LYS A 51 6.85 -11.15 15.75
CA LYS A 51 6.37 -12.54 15.56
C LYS A 51 5.03 -12.67 16.26
N GLU A 52 3.94 -12.79 15.49
CA GLU A 52 2.57 -12.78 15.99
C GLU A 52 1.81 -14.06 15.59
N ILE A 53 0.88 -14.48 16.42
CA ILE A 53 -0.09 -15.53 16.06
C ILE A 53 -1.27 -14.84 15.38
N ILE A 54 -1.44 -15.12 14.10
CA ILE A 54 -2.53 -14.55 13.29
C ILE A 54 -3.72 -15.53 13.29
N PRO A 55 -4.96 -15.07 13.49
CA PRO A 55 -6.15 -15.91 13.39
C PRO A 55 -6.23 -16.62 12.04
N ILE A 56 -6.59 -17.90 12.04
CA ILE A 56 -6.78 -18.68 10.82
C ILE A 56 -8.27 -18.98 10.64
N ASN A 57 -8.79 -18.72 9.48
CA ASN A 57 -10.14 -19.09 9.07
C ASN A 57 -10.10 -19.79 7.70
N ASN A 58 -10.64 -21.01 7.62
CA ASN A 58 -10.62 -21.84 6.40
C ASN A 58 -9.22 -21.95 5.74
N GLY A 59 -8.17 -22.06 6.56
CA GLY A 59 -6.78 -22.20 6.10
C GLY A 59 -6.13 -20.90 5.64
N ASP A 60 -6.80 -19.76 5.78
CA ASP A 60 -6.26 -18.43 5.47
C ASP A 60 -6.01 -17.64 6.76
N LYS A 61 -4.88 -16.95 6.84
CA LYS A 61 -4.55 -16.02 7.93
C LYS A 61 -5.33 -14.74 7.77
N MET A 62 -6.19 -14.43 8.71
CA MET A 62 -7.13 -13.30 8.65
C MET A 62 -6.64 -12.09 9.45
N PRO A 63 -6.94 -10.87 8.98
CA PRO A 63 -6.71 -9.66 9.78
C PRO A 63 -7.37 -9.73 11.16
N ASP A 64 -6.68 -9.22 12.18
CA ASP A 64 -7.19 -9.06 13.54
C ASP A 64 -7.22 -7.57 13.89
N VAL A 65 -8.35 -6.95 13.65
CA VAL A 65 -8.57 -5.51 13.87
C VAL A 65 -8.42 -5.09 15.31
N VAL A 66 -8.73 -6.01 16.26
CA VAL A 66 -8.63 -5.72 17.70
C VAL A 66 -7.17 -5.57 18.13
N ARG A 67 -6.29 -6.42 17.58
CA ARG A 67 -4.84 -6.36 17.83
C ARG A 67 -4.09 -5.50 16.80
N ASP A 68 -4.80 -4.82 15.90
CA ASP A 68 -4.21 -4.02 14.82
C ASP A 68 -3.21 -4.81 13.93
N LEU A 69 -3.57 -6.05 13.62
CA LEU A 69 -2.82 -6.93 12.73
C LEU A 69 -3.57 -7.01 11.40
N ILE A 70 -3.18 -6.19 10.43
CA ILE A 70 -3.89 -6.05 9.16
C ILE A 70 -3.04 -6.55 7.99
N ARG A 71 -3.70 -6.86 6.86
CA ARG A 71 -3.02 -7.31 5.65
C ARG A 71 -2.22 -6.16 5.04
N ILE A 72 -0.99 -6.44 4.60
CA ILE A 72 -0.21 -5.61 3.68
C ILE A 72 0.10 -6.41 2.42
N ALA A 73 0.10 -5.75 1.27
CA ALA A 73 0.54 -6.37 0.03
C ALA A 73 1.34 -5.39 -0.84
N VAL A 74 2.23 -5.95 -1.67
CA VAL A 74 2.94 -5.23 -2.71
C VAL A 74 2.68 -5.93 -4.04
N ILE A 75 2.22 -5.16 -5.04
CA ILE A 75 1.86 -5.65 -6.36
C ILE A 75 2.76 -4.97 -7.39
N GLU A 76 3.47 -5.78 -8.19
CA GLU A 76 4.30 -5.28 -9.28
C GLU A 76 3.44 -4.55 -10.32
N ARG A 77 3.83 -3.32 -10.68
CA ARG A 77 3.04 -2.47 -11.59
C ARG A 77 3.76 -2.00 -12.85
N HIS A 78 5.00 -2.40 -13.06
CA HIS A 78 5.81 -1.98 -14.22
C HIS A 78 5.64 -2.92 -15.42
N GLY A 79 4.88 -4.01 -15.26
CA GLY A 79 4.62 -5.00 -16.30
C GLY A 79 5.83 -5.93 -16.57
N VAL A 80 6.63 -6.19 -15.54
CA VAL A 80 7.84 -7.04 -15.65
C VAL A 80 7.53 -8.49 -15.32
N ASN A 81 6.87 -8.74 -14.18
CA ASN A 81 6.65 -10.11 -13.70
C ASN A 81 5.26 -10.35 -13.10
N GLY A 82 4.49 -9.29 -12.78
CA GLY A 82 3.16 -9.39 -12.20
C GLY A 82 3.14 -10.00 -10.79
N ASN A 83 4.23 -9.97 -10.07
CA ASN A 83 4.34 -10.53 -8.73
C ASN A 83 3.41 -9.83 -7.74
N ILE A 84 2.89 -10.63 -6.79
CA ILE A 84 2.11 -10.17 -5.65
C ILE A 84 2.70 -10.82 -4.41
N ALA A 85 3.16 -10.02 -3.48
CA ALA A 85 3.57 -10.49 -2.17
C ALA A 85 2.63 -9.96 -1.09
N THR A 86 2.37 -10.79 -0.08
CA THR A 86 1.49 -10.45 1.04
C THR A 86 2.19 -10.64 2.38
N GLY A 87 1.75 -9.90 3.38
CA GLY A 87 2.25 -10.01 4.74
C GLY A 87 1.25 -9.41 5.73
N PHE A 88 1.73 -9.17 6.94
CA PHE A 88 0.97 -8.48 7.98
C PHE A 88 1.74 -7.27 8.50
N VAL A 89 1.00 -6.26 8.90
CA VAL A 89 1.51 -5.05 9.54
C VAL A 89 0.74 -4.77 10.82
N HIS A 90 1.45 -4.25 11.82
CA HIS A 90 0.92 -3.79 13.11
C HIS A 90 1.23 -2.31 13.30
N GLY A 91 0.31 -1.57 13.89
CA GLY A 91 0.49 -0.15 14.22
C GLY A 91 -0.06 0.81 13.17
N PHE A 92 -0.96 0.36 12.28
CA PHE A 92 -1.60 1.21 11.28
C PHE A 92 -2.92 1.83 11.79
N GLY A 93 -3.65 1.09 12.63
CA GLY A 93 -4.89 1.51 13.25
C GLY A 93 -6.16 1.31 12.43
N LEU A 94 -6.05 0.90 11.14
CA LEU A 94 -7.19 0.73 10.24
C LEU A 94 -8.20 -0.28 10.78
N LYS A 95 -9.50 0.08 10.82
CA LYS A 95 -10.59 -0.74 11.37
C LYS A 95 -11.51 -1.34 10.28
N SER A 96 -11.57 -0.74 9.11
CA SER A 96 -12.32 -1.26 7.95
C SER A 96 -11.68 -0.76 6.65
N GLY A 97 -12.04 -1.39 5.52
CA GLY A 97 -11.62 -0.98 4.20
C GLY A 97 -10.15 -1.23 3.88
N ALA A 98 -9.64 -0.48 2.90
CA ALA A 98 -8.28 -0.57 2.40
C ALA A 98 -7.73 0.79 1.94
N ILE A 99 -6.41 0.92 1.99
CA ILE A 99 -5.65 2.06 1.50
C ILE A 99 -4.57 1.56 0.55
N ALA A 100 -4.46 2.15 -0.64
CA ALA A 100 -3.48 1.77 -1.64
C ALA A 100 -2.77 2.99 -2.24
N SER A 101 -1.50 2.80 -2.65
CA SER A 101 -0.67 3.85 -3.24
C SER A 101 0.30 3.26 -4.27
N THR A 102 0.59 4.03 -5.32
CA THR A 102 1.71 3.77 -6.24
C THR A 102 3.01 4.43 -5.81
N ILE A 103 3.00 5.19 -4.70
CA ILE A 103 4.22 5.75 -4.11
C ILE A 103 4.73 4.76 -3.07
N ALA A 104 5.81 4.05 -3.40
CA ALA A 104 6.45 3.05 -2.54
C ALA A 104 7.96 3.07 -2.77
N HIS A 105 8.71 3.56 -1.83
CA HIS A 105 10.15 3.78 -1.98
C HIS A 105 10.93 2.46 -2.02
N ASP A 106 11.89 2.29 -2.95
CA ASP A 106 12.17 3.16 -4.12
C ASP A 106 11.62 2.55 -5.42
N HIS A 107 11.10 1.30 -5.37
CA HIS A 107 10.64 0.54 -6.53
C HIS A 107 9.29 1.03 -7.09
N HIS A 108 8.54 1.82 -6.33
CA HIS A 108 7.23 2.38 -6.69
C HIS A 108 6.23 1.37 -7.27
N ASN A 109 6.24 0.14 -6.77
CA ASN A 109 5.15 -0.82 -6.96
C ASN A 109 3.90 -0.36 -6.20
N ILE A 110 2.74 -0.94 -6.47
CA ILE A 110 1.56 -0.67 -5.66
C ILE A 110 1.79 -1.28 -4.28
N VAL A 111 1.63 -0.46 -3.23
CA VAL A 111 1.60 -0.90 -1.84
C VAL A 111 0.22 -0.65 -1.27
N THR A 112 -0.34 -1.62 -0.55
CA THR A 112 -1.68 -1.54 0.03
C THR A 112 -1.73 -2.16 1.41
N VAL A 113 -2.59 -1.60 2.27
CA VAL A 113 -2.98 -2.20 3.55
C VAL A 113 -4.49 -2.25 3.64
N GLY A 114 -5.03 -3.30 4.27
CA GLY A 114 -6.47 -3.42 4.41
C GLY A 114 -6.91 -4.50 5.39
N VAL A 115 -8.17 -4.41 5.75
CA VAL A 115 -8.87 -5.37 6.62
C VAL A 115 -9.70 -6.34 5.79
N ASP A 116 -10.30 -5.84 4.71
CA ASP A 116 -11.13 -6.60 3.79
C ASP A 116 -10.42 -6.82 2.46
N TYR A 117 -10.41 -8.05 1.95
CA TYR A 117 -9.66 -8.40 0.73
C TYR A 117 -10.35 -7.91 -0.54
N ASP A 118 -11.69 -7.78 -0.54
CA ASP A 118 -12.41 -7.22 -1.68
C ASP A 118 -12.14 -5.71 -1.79
N ASP A 119 -12.07 -5.00 -0.66
CA ASP A 119 -11.68 -3.59 -0.65
C ASP A 119 -10.21 -3.37 -1.04
N ILE A 120 -9.30 -4.28 -0.64
CA ILE A 120 -7.91 -4.26 -1.12
C ILE A 120 -7.88 -4.42 -2.65
N ALA A 121 -8.59 -5.42 -3.18
CA ALA A 121 -8.66 -5.67 -4.63
C ALA A 121 -9.24 -4.46 -5.38
N LEU A 122 -10.33 -3.88 -4.85
CA LEU A 122 -10.95 -2.69 -5.41
C LEU A 122 -9.99 -1.51 -5.47
N ALA A 123 -9.30 -1.23 -4.37
CA ALA A 123 -8.35 -0.10 -4.30
C ALA A 123 -7.16 -0.28 -5.25
N VAL A 124 -6.60 -1.51 -5.35
CA VAL A 124 -5.48 -1.82 -6.24
C VAL A 124 -5.89 -1.73 -7.71
N ASN A 125 -7.03 -2.32 -8.10
CA ASN A 125 -7.52 -2.26 -9.47
C ASN A 125 -7.85 -0.81 -9.87
N ARG A 126 -8.42 -0.03 -8.94
CA ARG A 126 -8.71 1.38 -9.19
C ARG A 126 -7.46 2.20 -9.47
N LEU A 127 -6.33 1.93 -8.79
CA LEU A 127 -5.05 2.58 -9.09
C LEU A 127 -4.59 2.34 -10.54
N SER A 128 -4.85 1.16 -11.09
CA SER A 128 -4.55 0.87 -12.49
C SER A 128 -5.43 1.67 -13.46
N GLU A 129 -6.71 1.85 -13.12
CA GLU A 129 -7.66 2.61 -13.95
C GLU A 129 -7.34 4.11 -13.99
N ILE A 130 -6.86 4.69 -12.88
CA ILE A 130 -6.52 6.12 -12.78
C ILE A 130 -5.05 6.43 -13.09
N ASP A 131 -4.29 5.43 -13.57
CA ASP A 131 -2.85 5.50 -13.88
C ASP A 131 -1.98 5.88 -12.67
N GLY A 132 -2.36 5.36 -11.49
CA GLY A 132 -1.64 5.53 -10.24
C GLY A 132 -2.14 6.68 -9.36
N GLY A 133 -1.62 6.72 -8.15
CA GLY A 133 -2.00 7.70 -7.15
C GLY A 133 -2.25 7.13 -5.77
N PHE A 134 -3.28 7.65 -5.12
CA PHE A 134 -3.78 7.20 -3.82
C PHE A 134 -5.24 6.81 -3.94
N VAL A 135 -5.62 5.71 -3.31
CA VAL A 135 -7.02 5.23 -3.26
C VAL A 135 -7.36 4.75 -1.86
N ILE A 136 -8.55 5.10 -1.39
CA ILE A 136 -9.18 4.55 -0.18
C ILE A 136 -10.49 3.89 -0.60
N ALA A 137 -10.68 2.64 -0.21
CA ALA A 137 -11.91 1.87 -0.44
C ALA A 137 -12.48 1.35 0.89
N ASP A 138 -13.79 1.27 1.01
CA ASP A 138 -14.49 0.63 2.14
C ASP A 138 -15.86 0.13 1.67
N LYS A 139 -16.20 -1.11 2.04
CA LYS A 139 -17.49 -1.77 1.74
C LYS A 139 -17.86 -1.75 0.26
N GLY A 140 -16.88 -2.01 -0.60
CA GLY A 140 -17.06 -2.07 -2.05
C GLY A 140 -17.19 -0.70 -2.74
N LEU A 141 -16.87 0.39 -2.06
CA LEU A 141 -16.94 1.76 -2.60
C LEU A 141 -15.58 2.45 -2.53
N ILE A 142 -15.24 3.21 -3.56
CA ILE A 142 -14.12 4.15 -3.51
C ILE A 142 -14.56 5.39 -2.73
N LEU A 143 -13.97 5.62 -1.57
CA LEU A 143 -14.31 6.75 -0.71
C LEU A 143 -13.56 8.01 -1.11
N LYS A 144 -12.28 7.86 -1.52
CA LYS A 144 -11.44 8.97 -1.97
C LYS A 144 -10.33 8.44 -2.86
N GLU A 145 -9.99 9.22 -3.88
CA GLU A 145 -8.83 8.96 -4.74
C GLU A 145 -8.14 10.26 -5.12
N ILE A 146 -6.84 10.18 -5.41
CA ILE A 146 -6.04 11.27 -5.99
C ILE A 146 -5.22 10.67 -7.12
N PRO A 147 -5.56 10.94 -8.39
CA PRO A 147 -4.78 10.47 -9.52
C PRO A 147 -3.40 11.14 -9.61
N LEU A 148 -2.38 10.34 -9.91
CA LEU A 148 -1.01 10.78 -10.18
C LEU A 148 -0.55 10.23 -11.54
N PRO A 149 -1.12 10.73 -12.66
CA PRO A 149 -0.99 10.10 -13.97
C PRO A 149 0.42 10.18 -14.57
N ILE A 150 1.31 11.02 -14.04
CA ILE A 150 2.70 11.08 -14.48
C ILE A 150 3.50 10.02 -13.72
N ALA A 151 3.77 8.91 -14.36
CA ALA A 151 4.52 7.77 -13.83
C ALA A 151 3.92 7.15 -12.55
N GLY A 152 2.65 7.40 -12.24
CA GLY A 152 2.02 7.01 -10.97
C GLY A 152 2.55 7.78 -9.76
N LEU A 153 3.23 8.92 -9.96
CA LEU A 153 3.98 9.62 -8.90
C LEU A 153 3.67 11.11 -8.81
N MET A 154 3.25 11.74 -9.90
CA MET A 154 3.05 13.19 -9.94
C MET A 154 1.69 13.57 -10.52
N SER A 155 1.11 14.62 -9.96
CA SER A 155 -0.15 15.20 -10.41
C SER A 155 0.07 16.25 -11.50
N LEU A 156 -0.97 16.42 -12.35
CA LEU A 156 -1.09 17.54 -13.29
C LEU A 156 -1.83 18.74 -12.67
N GLN A 157 -2.36 18.58 -11.46
CA GLN A 157 -3.12 19.63 -10.78
C GLN A 157 -2.20 20.66 -10.13
N PRO A 158 -2.65 21.91 -9.92
CA PRO A 158 -1.93 22.92 -9.15
C PRO A 158 -1.62 22.44 -7.72
N PHE A 159 -0.52 22.92 -7.16
CA PHE A 159 -0.06 22.55 -5.84
C PHE A 159 -1.12 22.73 -4.75
N GLU A 160 -1.84 23.86 -4.77
CA GLU A 160 -2.87 24.20 -3.78
C GLU A 160 -4.03 23.20 -3.82
N VAL A 161 -4.40 22.72 -5.01
CA VAL A 161 -5.43 21.69 -5.19
C VAL A 161 -4.96 20.38 -4.57
N ILE A 162 -3.76 19.92 -4.91
CA ILE A 162 -3.22 18.66 -4.36
C ILE A 162 -3.04 18.75 -2.84
N GLN A 163 -2.60 19.89 -2.32
CA GLN A 163 -2.49 20.09 -0.88
C GLN A 163 -3.85 19.90 -0.18
N GLN A 164 -4.92 20.45 -0.75
CA GLN A 164 -6.28 20.30 -0.21
C GLN A 164 -6.77 18.85 -0.33
N GLU A 165 -6.56 18.22 -1.49
CA GLU A 165 -6.92 16.83 -1.74
C GLU A 165 -6.23 15.86 -0.75
N LEU A 166 -4.94 16.05 -0.46
CA LEU A 166 -4.19 15.26 0.53
C LEU A 166 -4.73 15.46 1.96
N LYS A 167 -5.16 16.66 2.32
CA LYS A 167 -5.82 16.89 3.63
C LYS A 167 -7.13 16.11 3.74
N GLU A 168 -7.91 16.10 2.68
CA GLU A 168 -9.18 15.36 2.63
C GLU A 168 -8.93 13.85 2.63
N LEU A 169 -7.95 13.38 1.87
CA LEU A 169 -7.56 11.97 1.83
C LEU A 169 -7.20 11.46 3.23
N ARG A 170 -6.40 12.24 4.00
CA ARG A 170 -6.08 11.90 5.40
C ARG A 170 -7.32 11.85 6.30
N LYS A 171 -8.25 12.80 6.15
CA LYS A 171 -9.50 12.79 6.93
C LYS A 171 -10.32 11.52 6.68
N VAL A 172 -10.40 11.08 5.41
CA VAL A 172 -11.09 9.83 5.07
C VAL A 172 -10.36 8.63 5.68
N ALA A 173 -9.01 8.57 5.61
CA ALA A 173 -8.24 7.52 6.27
C ALA A 173 -8.50 7.47 7.79
N TYR A 174 -8.53 8.62 8.46
CA TYR A 174 -8.85 8.70 9.89
C TYR A 174 -10.27 8.24 10.21
N SER A 175 -11.24 8.47 9.34
CA SER A 175 -12.61 7.98 9.53
C SER A 175 -12.72 6.46 9.49
N LEU A 176 -11.74 5.78 8.88
CA LEU A 176 -11.61 4.33 8.87
C LEU A 176 -10.78 3.77 10.05
N GLY A 177 -10.38 4.64 10.99
CA GLY A 177 -9.68 4.27 12.21
C GLY A 177 -8.16 4.41 12.17
N VAL A 178 -7.57 4.86 11.06
CA VAL A 178 -6.12 5.08 10.98
C VAL A 178 -5.67 6.08 12.04
N THR A 179 -4.59 5.74 12.75
CA THR A 179 -4.06 6.54 13.87
C THR A 179 -2.79 7.30 13.51
N LEU A 180 -2.14 6.94 12.41
CA LEU A 180 -0.89 7.54 11.94
C LEU A 180 -1.12 8.97 11.44
N GLU A 181 -0.24 9.91 11.78
CA GLU A 181 -0.32 11.30 11.33
C GLU A 181 -0.22 11.41 9.80
N GLU A 182 0.73 10.68 9.19
CA GLU A 182 0.96 10.65 7.74
C GLU A 182 0.87 9.22 7.19
N PRO A 183 -0.36 8.64 7.05
CA PRO A 183 -0.54 7.23 6.75
C PRO A 183 0.04 6.81 5.39
N PHE A 184 -0.09 7.63 4.36
CA PHE A 184 0.42 7.30 3.03
C PHE A 184 1.94 7.40 2.95
N LEU A 185 2.54 8.34 3.66
CA LEU A 185 3.98 8.44 3.79
C LEU A 185 4.53 7.23 4.58
N GLN A 186 3.87 6.88 5.67
CA GLN A 186 4.26 5.69 6.43
C GLN A 186 4.14 4.41 5.58
N LEU A 187 3.03 4.26 4.83
CA LEU A 187 2.81 3.13 3.93
C LEU A 187 3.94 3.01 2.89
N SER A 188 4.36 4.12 2.28
CA SER A 188 5.40 4.13 1.26
C SER A 188 6.76 3.62 1.77
N PHE A 189 7.06 3.81 3.05
CA PHE A 189 8.31 3.36 3.68
C PHE A 189 8.26 1.90 4.16
N LEU A 190 7.09 1.26 4.24
CA LEU A 190 7.01 -0.16 4.56
C LEU A 190 7.58 -1.03 3.44
N ALA A 191 7.69 -0.47 2.24
CA ALA A 191 8.23 -1.13 1.05
C ALA A 191 9.69 -0.76 0.75
N LEU A 192 10.41 -0.10 1.67
CA LEU A 192 11.80 0.35 1.48
C LEU A 192 12.80 -0.68 2.06
N PRO A 193 13.35 -1.63 1.23
CA PRO A 193 14.08 -2.79 1.73
C PRO A 193 15.53 -2.52 2.14
N VAL A 194 15.91 -1.26 2.26
CA VAL A 194 17.27 -0.83 2.67
C VAL A 194 17.30 -0.22 4.08
N ILE A 195 16.13 -0.07 4.71
CA ILE A 195 15.98 0.49 6.06
C ILE A 195 15.41 -0.58 7.00
N PRO A 196 16.11 -0.93 8.11
CA PRO A 196 15.68 -2.00 9.01
C PRO A 196 14.32 -1.74 9.71
N ALA A 197 13.69 -2.76 10.27
CA ALA A 197 14.13 -4.17 10.36
C ALA A 197 13.46 -5.09 9.34
N LEU A 198 12.11 -5.15 9.29
CA LEU A 198 11.31 -5.96 8.38
C LEU A 198 10.58 -5.07 7.40
N LYS A 199 10.66 -5.41 6.12
CA LYS A 199 10.03 -4.70 5.01
C LYS A 199 9.36 -5.69 4.06
N ILE A 200 8.62 -5.17 3.06
CA ILE A 200 7.98 -5.99 2.03
C ILE A 200 8.26 -5.41 0.64
N THR A 201 8.50 -6.29 -0.33
CA THR A 201 8.53 -5.95 -1.77
C THR A 201 7.60 -6.91 -2.51
N ASP A 202 7.49 -6.76 -3.83
CA ASP A 202 6.78 -7.73 -4.68
C ASP A 202 7.36 -9.15 -4.64
N ARG A 203 8.53 -9.34 -4.02
CA ARG A 203 9.21 -10.64 -3.85
C ARG A 203 8.98 -11.31 -2.50
N GLY A 204 8.32 -10.62 -1.57
CA GLY A 204 8.06 -11.13 -0.23
C GLY A 204 8.56 -10.21 0.89
N LEU A 205 8.48 -10.71 2.11
CA LEU A 205 9.02 -10.06 3.30
C LEU A 205 10.55 -10.15 3.31
N ILE A 206 11.19 -9.05 3.70
CA ILE A 206 12.66 -8.93 3.73
C ILE A 206 13.10 -8.63 5.16
N ASP A 207 13.89 -9.51 5.75
CA ASP A 207 14.69 -9.21 6.93
C ASP A 207 15.88 -8.35 6.49
N VAL A 208 15.75 -7.04 6.63
CA VAL A 208 16.76 -6.09 6.15
C VAL A 208 18.08 -6.21 6.94
N ASN A 209 18.02 -6.63 8.20
CA ASN A 209 19.25 -6.81 8.99
C ASN A 209 20.11 -7.97 8.47
N LYS A 210 19.48 -8.98 7.83
CA LYS A 210 20.16 -10.13 7.25
C LYS A 210 20.31 -10.05 5.74
N PHE A 211 19.61 -9.10 5.08
CA PHE A 211 19.48 -9.02 3.63
C PHE A 211 18.90 -10.29 3.00
N GLU A 212 17.88 -10.88 3.64
CA GLU A 212 17.24 -12.12 3.23
C GLU A 212 15.75 -11.92 2.97
N ILE A 213 15.23 -12.55 1.90
CA ILE A 213 13.79 -12.74 1.69
C ILE A 213 13.38 -13.91 2.58
N ILE A 214 12.37 -13.73 3.45
CA ILE A 214 11.98 -14.71 4.45
C ILE A 214 10.60 -15.32 4.22
N SER A 215 9.85 -14.83 3.25
CA SER A 215 8.54 -15.39 2.82
C SER A 215 8.16 -14.87 1.43
#